data_57fa54e71d23a42608ce35ce7668c162
#
_entry.id   57fa54e71d23a42608ce35ce7668c162
#
_cell.length_a   1.000
_cell.length_b   1.000
_cell.length_c   1.000
_cell.angle_alpha   90.00
_cell.angle_beta   90.00
_cell.angle_gamma   90.00
#
_symmetry.space_group_name_H-M   'P 1'
#
loop_
_entity.id
_entity.type
_entity.pdbx_description
1 polymer ?
#
loop_
_entity_poly.entity_id
_entity_poly.type
_entity_poly.pdbx_seq_one_letter_code
_entity_poly.pdbx_strand_id
1 'polypeptide(L)'
;MKPTVAYISQLLPNLTETFVYREIFALQARKFKVVPLSIHAPHIDQLPDEAKDLARQTTYAFPLNRRRFLSAHAYFLLTRPHKYLRTLLFVMTRPEQSSAVRRRTLYHFAEAVYLATHAQREGVDHIHAHFSVNAATIALVMSRLLDISFSFTVHNNIFTDRLILKEKLRETKFVAVISDYSRNFLRDYLPDEPQLVNKYHIVHCGVSLEQFKPKHTKTNTRPMIFTVGQLAERKGMPVLVEACRILHERGCLFECLIAGDGAQRVELERLVETYQLQDVVKLLGVVFQEKLPDYLHQTDIFAMACVTAENGDKDGIPVALMEAMAMEIPVVSTYVSGIPELIDHEQNGFLVTEKDASSFADALQKLLENRALRDEFGKHGRKKIKREFNINKTSLQLVNLLESISH
;
A
#
# COMPACT_ATOMS: atom_id res chain seq x y z
N MET A 1 10.94 22.06 18.33
CA MET A 1 11.63 20.77 18.07
C MET A 1 10.71 19.93 17.20
N LYS A 2 11.28 19.05 16.34
CA LYS A 2 10.43 18.11 15.59
C LYS A 2 9.87 17.07 16.55
N PRO A 3 8.61 16.61 16.36
CA PRO A 3 8.02 15.60 17.22
C PRO A 3 8.73 14.25 17.05
N THR A 4 8.81 13.48 18.13
CA THR A 4 9.15 12.05 18.07
C THR A 4 7.90 11.29 17.64
N VAL A 5 7.98 10.58 16.50
CA VAL A 5 6.82 9.92 15.89
C VAL A 5 6.93 8.42 16.00
N ALA A 6 5.97 7.77 16.65
CA ALA A 6 5.83 6.32 16.53
C ALA A 6 5.17 5.97 15.20
N TYR A 7 5.79 5.08 14.44
CA TYR A 7 5.28 4.54 13.17
C TYR A 7 4.79 3.13 13.38
N ILE A 8 3.50 2.87 13.16
CA ILE A 8 2.92 1.54 13.40
C ILE A 8 2.29 0.94 12.14
N SER A 9 2.64 -0.31 11.85
CA SER A 9 2.01 -1.14 10.81
C SER A 9 1.74 -2.55 11.32
N GLN A 10 0.98 -3.34 10.57
CA GLN A 10 0.70 -4.74 10.91
C GLN A 10 1.94 -5.61 10.80
N LEU A 11 2.75 -5.38 9.78
CA LEU A 11 4.04 -6.03 9.52
C LEU A 11 5.02 -4.97 9.04
N LEU A 12 6.11 -4.76 9.77
CA LEU A 12 7.10 -3.72 9.45
C LEU A 12 8.52 -4.25 9.72
N PRO A 13 9.42 -4.19 8.71
CA PRO A 13 9.17 -3.91 7.29
C PRO A 13 8.39 -5.03 6.60
N ASN A 14 7.71 -4.70 5.49
CA ASN A 14 6.99 -5.66 4.67
C ASN A 14 7.49 -5.63 3.22
N LEU A 15 7.68 -6.80 2.62
CA LEU A 15 8.16 -6.95 1.24
C LEU A 15 7.22 -6.37 0.19
N THR A 16 5.92 -6.44 0.44
CA THR A 16 4.88 -5.98 -0.49
C THR A 16 4.41 -4.54 -0.22
N GLU A 17 4.78 -3.98 0.93
CA GLU A 17 4.41 -2.64 1.38
C GLU A 17 5.64 -1.75 1.55
N THR A 18 6.52 -1.80 0.55
CA THR A 18 7.83 -1.11 0.58
C THR A 18 7.72 0.40 0.78
N PHE A 19 6.60 1.00 0.36
CA PHE A 19 6.32 2.42 0.52
C PHE A 19 6.30 2.85 2.00
N VAL A 20 5.90 1.96 2.94
CA VAL A 20 5.85 2.28 4.38
C VAL A 20 7.26 2.52 4.93
N TYR A 21 8.17 1.58 4.73
CA TYR A 21 9.53 1.74 5.27
C TYR A 21 10.35 2.79 4.51
N ARG A 22 10.10 2.98 3.21
CA ARG A 22 10.71 4.07 2.44
C ARG A 22 10.26 5.45 2.94
N GLU A 23 9.01 5.58 3.37
CA GLU A 23 8.52 6.80 4.00
C GLU A 23 9.21 7.05 5.34
N ILE A 24 9.43 6.00 6.16
CA ILE A 24 10.22 6.10 7.39
C ILE A 24 11.63 6.60 7.09
N PHE A 25 12.32 6.02 6.09
CA PHE A 25 13.66 6.48 5.71
C PHE A 25 13.67 7.92 5.24
N ALA A 26 12.66 8.35 4.49
CA ALA A 26 12.53 9.73 4.06
C ALA A 26 12.31 10.71 5.22
N LEU A 27 11.62 10.30 6.29
CA LEU A 27 11.46 11.07 7.53
C LEU A 27 12.78 11.12 8.33
N GLN A 28 13.45 9.99 8.48
CA GLN A 28 14.74 9.91 9.17
C GLN A 28 15.82 10.76 8.48
N ALA A 29 15.88 10.75 7.14
CA ALA A 29 16.75 11.63 6.36
C ALA A 29 16.49 13.13 6.62
N ARG A 30 15.26 13.47 7.01
CA ARG A 30 14.86 14.83 7.42
C ARG A 30 14.98 15.07 8.92
N LYS A 31 15.72 14.21 9.64
CA LYS A 31 16.02 14.31 11.08
C LYS A 31 14.77 14.23 11.99
N PHE A 32 13.74 13.48 11.59
CA PHE A 32 12.71 13.04 12.51
C PHE A 32 13.22 11.86 13.34
N LYS A 33 12.94 11.87 14.65
CA LYS A 33 13.07 10.67 15.46
C LYS A 33 11.84 9.81 15.22
N VAL A 34 12.03 8.68 14.51
CA VAL A 34 10.98 7.70 14.23
C VAL A 34 11.17 6.50 15.13
N VAL A 35 10.13 6.08 15.84
CA VAL A 35 10.08 4.87 16.68
C VAL A 35 9.24 3.84 15.96
N PRO A 36 9.85 2.85 15.28
CA PRO A 36 9.13 1.86 14.50
C PRO A 36 8.48 0.81 15.42
N LEU A 37 7.18 0.62 15.23
CA LEU A 37 6.36 -0.35 15.94
C LEU A 37 5.66 -1.28 14.94
N SER A 38 5.50 -2.55 15.30
CA SER A 38 4.79 -3.50 14.45
C SER A 38 3.99 -4.51 15.28
N ILE A 39 2.89 -4.99 14.74
CA ILE A 39 2.13 -6.06 15.38
C ILE A 39 2.91 -7.37 15.28
N HIS A 40 3.34 -7.74 14.08
CA HIS A 40 4.06 -8.99 13.81
C HIS A 40 5.50 -8.73 13.36
N ALA A 41 6.38 -9.66 13.70
CA ALA A 41 7.75 -9.65 13.20
C ALA A 41 7.82 -10.25 11.79
N PRO A 42 8.58 -9.66 10.85
CA PRO A 42 8.83 -10.23 9.55
C PRO A 42 9.85 -11.37 9.60
N HIS A 43 9.93 -12.16 8.54
CA HIS A 43 11.04 -13.07 8.31
C HIS A 43 12.26 -12.27 7.83
N ILE A 44 13.22 -12.01 8.72
CA ILE A 44 14.36 -11.10 8.48
C ILE A 44 15.20 -11.55 7.28
N ASP A 45 15.36 -12.85 7.09
CA ASP A 45 16.17 -13.42 6.00
C ASP A 45 15.60 -13.13 4.60
N GLN A 46 14.30 -12.83 4.52
CA GLN A 46 13.62 -12.49 3.27
C GLN A 46 13.64 -10.99 2.97
N LEU A 47 14.04 -10.15 3.92
CA LEU A 47 14.05 -8.71 3.75
C LEU A 47 15.24 -8.23 2.90
N PRO A 48 15.06 -7.17 2.11
CA PRO A 48 16.17 -6.46 1.48
C PRO A 48 17.11 -5.88 2.56
N ASP A 49 18.39 -5.78 2.22
CA ASP A 49 19.42 -5.36 3.20
C ASP A 49 19.10 -3.99 3.80
N GLU A 50 18.57 -3.06 3.00
CA GLU A 50 18.14 -1.74 3.47
C GLU A 50 17.07 -1.79 4.59
N ALA A 51 16.24 -2.83 4.59
CA ALA A 51 15.14 -2.97 5.57
C ALA A 51 15.52 -3.80 6.80
N LYS A 52 16.62 -4.56 6.76
CA LYS A 52 17.08 -5.41 7.89
C LYS A 52 17.41 -4.60 9.13
N ASP A 53 18.04 -3.43 8.98
CA ASP A 53 18.38 -2.57 10.11
C ASP A 53 17.13 -1.95 10.74
N LEU A 54 16.13 -1.57 9.93
CA LEU A 54 14.85 -1.13 10.44
C LEU A 54 14.13 -2.24 11.21
N ALA A 55 14.17 -3.49 10.70
CA ALA A 55 13.60 -4.64 11.40
C ALA A 55 14.22 -4.85 12.78
N ARG A 56 15.54 -4.67 12.92
CA ARG A 56 16.26 -4.78 14.22
C ARG A 56 15.88 -3.67 15.21
N GLN A 57 15.53 -2.49 14.70
CA GLN A 57 15.10 -1.34 15.51
C GLN A 57 13.61 -1.38 15.86
N THR A 58 12.82 -2.20 15.15
CA THR A 58 11.36 -2.26 15.32
C THR A 58 10.98 -3.02 16.58
N THR A 59 10.06 -2.46 17.35
CA THR A 59 9.45 -3.17 18.49
C THR A 59 8.20 -3.91 18.04
N TYR A 60 8.16 -5.21 18.29
CA TYR A 60 7.09 -6.11 17.88
C TYR A 60 6.17 -6.47 19.05
N ALA A 61 4.86 -6.50 18.81
CA ALA A 61 3.91 -7.07 19.76
C ALA A 61 4.04 -8.61 19.80
N PHE A 62 4.27 -9.24 18.64
CA PHE A 62 4.49 -10.68 18.49
C PHE A 62 5.85 -11.00 17.85
N PRO A 63 6.53 -12.06 18.35
CA PRO A 63 6.11 -13.02 19.38
C PRO A 63 5.99 -12.40 20.77
N LEU A 64 4.93 -12.78 21.51
CA LEU A 64 4.56 -12.15 22.76
C LEU A 64 5.48 -12.53 23.92
N ASN A 65 6.14 -11.56 24.53
CA ASN A 65 6.82 -11.74 25.82
C ASN A 65 5.81 -11.60 26.97
N ARG A 66 5.32 -12.72 27.50
CA ARG A 66 4.27 -12.76 28.53
C ARG A 66 4.58 -11.89 29.76
N ARG A 67 5.84 -11.88 30.25
CA ARG A 67 6.21 -11.07 31.43
C ARG A 67 6.10 -9.58 31.12
N ARG A 68 6.65 -9.13 30.01
CA ARG A 68 6.57 -7.72 29.60
C ARG A 68 5.14 -7.31 29.30
N PHE A 69 4.35 -8.19 28.70
CA PHE A 69 2.93 -7.95 28.43
C PHE A 69 2.14 -7.72 29.73
N LEU A 70 2.24 -8.64 30.70
CA LEU A 70 1.55 -8.50 31.98
C LEU A 70 2.03 -7.28 32.77
N SER A 71 3.35 -7.01 32.76
CA SER A 71 3.89 -5.81 33.40
C SER A 71 3.40 -4.50 32.75
N ALA A 72 3.18 -4.46 31.44
CA ALA A 72 2.60 -3.31 30.76
C ALA A 72 1.16 -3.02 31.21
N HIS A 73 0.34 -4.06 31.30
CA HIS A 73 -1.04 -3.92 31.80
C HIS A 73 -1.06 -3.48 33.27
N ALA A 74 -0.25 -4.11 34.12
CA ALA A 74 -0.13 -3.72 35.52
C ALA A 74 0.37 -2.26 35.65
N TYR A 75 1.35 -1.86 34.85
CA TYR A 75 1.85 -0.49 34.84
C TYR A 75 0.75 0.53 34.55
N PHE A 76 -0.02 0.39 33.46
CA PHE A 76 -1.08 1.33 33.13
C PHE A 76 -2.25 1.30 34.13
N LEU A 77 -2.59 0.12 34.64
CA LEU A 77 -3.63 -0.03 35.63
C LEU A 77 -3.27 0.67 36.98
N LEU A 78 -1.99 0.66 37.35
CA LEU A 78 -1.51 1.29 38.58
C LEU A 78 -1.21 2.79 38.42
N THR A 79 -0.61 3.18 37.30
CA THR A 79 -0.15 4.57 37.10
C THR A 79 -1.16 5.47 36.42
N ARG A 80 -2.04 4.91 35.58
CA ARG A 80 -3.06 5.64 34.80
C ARG A 80 -4.43 4.93 34.81
N PRO A 81 -4.97 4.51 35.98
CA PRO A 81 -6.17 3.66 36.05
C PRO A 81 -7.38 4.24 35.32
N HIS A 82 -7.62 5.54 35.43
CA HIS A 82 -8.74 6.20 34.75
C HIS A 82 -8.64 6.10 33.24
N LYS A 83 -7.45 6.33 32.65
CA LYS A 83 -7.25 6.23 31.20
C LYS A 83 -7.36 4.80 30.72
N TYR A 84 -6.80 3.85 31.47
CA TYR A 84 -6.88 2.44 31.17
C TYR A 84 -8.33 1.94 31.16
N LEU A 85 -9.07 2.17 32.25
CA LEU A 85 -10.46 1.70 32.38
C LEU A 85 -11.38 2.42 31.39
N ARG A 86 -11.24 3.74 31.20
CA ARG A 86 -12.03 4.50 30.22
C ARG A 86 -11.79 4.02 28.80
N THR A 87 -10.55 3.69 28.43
CA THR A 87 -10.22 3.18 27.10
C THR A 87 -10.70 1.75 26.92
N LEU A 88 -10.58 0.90 27.95
CA LEU A 88 -11.14 -0.45 27.93
C LEU A 88 -12.66 -0.41 27.75
N LEU A 89 -13.35 0.42 28.53
CA LEU A 89 -14.79 0.61 28.42
C LEU A 89 -15.17 1.13 27.01
N PHE A 90 -14.40 2.07 26.48
CA PHE A 90 -14.60 2.59 25.14
C PHE A 90 -14.59 1.48 24.08
N VAL A 91 -13.62 0.56 24.10
CA VAL A 91 -13.55 -0.53 23.12
C VAL A 91 -14.62 -1.61 23.34
N MET A 92 -15.16 -1.73 24.55
CA MET A 92 -16.19 -2.73 24.91
C MET A 92 -17.62 -2.28 24.59
N THR A 93 -17.92 -0.99 24.66
CA THR A 93 -19.31 -0.48 24.71
C THR A 93 -19.81 0.15 23.42
N ARG A 94 -19.15 -0.11 22.27
CA ARG A 94 -19.63 0.42 20.99
C ARG A 94 -20.93 -0.25 20.54
N PRO A 95 -22.03 0.50 20.32
CA PRO A 95 -23.35 -0.08 20.06
C PRO A 95 -23.46 -0.79 18.71
N GLU A 96 -22.70 -0.36 17.69
CA GLU A 96 -22.77 -0.90 16.34
C GLU A 96 -21.85 -2.12 16.10
N GLN A 97 -21.20 -2.67 17.13
CA GLN A 97 -20.24 -3.75 16.98
C GLN A 97 -20.85 -5.12 17.19
N SER A 98 -20.66 -6.02 16.21
CA SER A 98 -20.90 -7.45 16.42
C SER A 98 -19.95 -8.01 17.51
N SER A 99 -20.27 -9.16 18.07
CA SER A 99 -19.44 -9.84 19.06
C SER A 99 -18.03 -10.14 18.53
N ALA A 100 -17.90 -10.46 17.22
CA ALA A 100 -16.62 -10.70 16.56
C ALA A 100 -15.77 -9.43 16.49
N VAL A 101 -16.35 -8.30 16.09
CA VAL A 101 -15.68 -7.00 16.06
C VAL A 101 -15.23 -6.58 17.45
N ARG A 102 -16.08 -6.74 18.46
CA ARG A 102 -15.76 -6.42 19.87
C ARG A 102 -14.59 -7.25 20.38
N ARG A 103 -14.58 -8.56 20.12
CA ARG A 103 -13.46 -9.44 20.49
C ARG A 103 -12.16 -9.01 19.82
N ARG A 104 -12.20 -8.66 18.53
CA ARG A 104 -11.04 -8.16 17.77
C ARG A 104 -10.52 -6.83 18.35
N THR A 105 -11.42 -5.90 18.69
CA THR A 105 -11.04 -4.61 19.28
C THR A 105 -10.40 -4.78 20.67
N LEU A 106 -10.90 -5.72 21.49
CA LEU A 106 -10.30 -6.07 22.78
C LEU A 106 -8.88 -6.67 22.62
N TYR A 107 -8.71 -7.51 21.60
CA TYR A 107 -7.38 -8.03 21.27
C TYR A 107 -6.40 -6.91 20.93
N HIS A 108 -6.81 -5.95 20.09
CA HIS A 108 -5.99 -4.78 19.75
C HIS A 108 -5.79 -3.82 20.93
N PHE A 109 -6.73 -3.76 21.88
CA PHE A 109 -6.50 -3.04 23.13
C PHE A 109 -5.32 -3.64 23.92
N ALA A 110 -5.26 -4.96 24.03
CA ALA A 110 -4.19 -5.63 24.74
C ALA A 110 -2.81 -5.42 24.08
N GLU A 111 -2.73 -5.50 22.75
CA GLU A 111 -1.53 -5.19 21.98
C GLU A 111 -1.10 -3.73 22.14
N ALA A 112 -2.06 -2.81 22.11
CA ALA A 112 -1.81 -1.37 22.24
C ALA A 112 -1.23 -1.02 23.62
N VAL A 113 -1.72 -1.61 24.69
CA VAL A 113 -1.17 -1.42 26.06
C VAL A 113 0.30 -1.82 26.10
N TYR A 114 0.66 -2.94 25.48
CA TYR A 114 2.04 -3.41 25.42
C TYR A 114 2.94 -2.43 24.64
N LEU A 115 2.52 -2.03 23.44
CA LEU A 115 3.29 -1.10 22.60
C LEU A 115 3.35 0.32 23.20
N ALA A 116 2.32 0.75 23.91
CA ALA A 116 2.27 2.06 24.57
C ALA A 116 3.37 2.22 25.65
N THR A 117 3.75 1.16 26.35
CA THR A 117 4.85 1.24 27.33
C THR A 117 6.19 1.55 26.66
N HIS A 118 6.41 1.02 25.45
CA HIS A 118 7.63 1.32 24.69
C HIS A 118 7.58 2.75 24.15
N ALA A 119 6.49 3.14 23.52
CA ALA A 119 6.30 4.49 22.98
C ALA A 119 6.51 5.57 24.07
N GLN A 120 6.00 5.32 25.28
CA GLN A 120 6.19 6.24 26.41
C GLN A 120 7.66 6.35 26.84
N ARG A 121 8.41 5.25 26.88
CA ARG A 121 9.84 5.25 27.23
C ARG A 121 10.68 6.00 26.20
N GLU A 122 10.30 5.90 24.92
CA GLU A 122 10.97 6.59 23.83
C GLU A 122 10.62 8.08 23.72
N GLY A 123 9.67 8.57 24.53
CA GLY A 123 9.22 9.96 24.52
C GLY A 123 8.46 10.30 23.21
N VAL A 124 7.57 9.42 22.79
CA VAL A 124 6.75 9.62 21.58
C VAL A 124 5.74 10.73 21.82
N ASP A 125 5.67 11.70 20.90
CA ASP A 125 4.75 12.84 20.91
C ASP A 125 3.52 12.61 20.04
N HIS A 126 3.68 11.77 19.00
CA HIS A 126 2.62 11.48 18.02
C HIS A 126 2.72 10.04 17.48
N ILE A 127 1.59 9.44 17.14
CA ILE A 127 1.53 8.10 16.56
C ILE A 127 0.98 8.19 15.14
N HIS A 128 1.74 7.72 14.15
CA HIS A 128 1.28 7.57 12.78
C HIS A 128 1.12 6.10 12.41
N ALA A 129 -0.08 5.71 11.96
CA ALA A 129 -0.37 4.32 11.60
C ALA A 129 -0.53 4.17 10.09
N HIS A 130 0.02 3.10 9.53
CA HIS A 130 -0.32 2.68 8.18
C HIS A 130 -1.46 1.67 8.20
N PHE A 131 -2.42 1.86 7.28
CA PHE A 131 -3.70 1.16 7.15
C PHE A 131 -4.72 1.51 8.25
N SER A 132 -5.95 1.67 7.80
CA SER A 132 -7.07 2.15 8.63
C SER A 132 -7.63 1.11 9.60
N VAL A 133 -7.18 -0.15 9.56
CA VAL A 133 -7.79 -1.24 10.32
C VAL A 133 -7.06 -1.52 11.64
N ASN A 134 -6.16 -2.51 11.69
CA ASN A 134 -5.54 -2.98 12.93
C ASN A 134 -4.57 -1.94 13.52
N ALA A 135 -3.61 -1.48 12.71
CA ALA A 135 -2.60 -0.52 13.17
C ALA A 135 -3.25 0.80 13.64
N ALA A 136 -4.22 1.34 12.89
CA ALA A 136 -4.93 2.55 13.31
C ALA A 136 -5.83 2.33 14.56
N THR A 137 -6.33 1.10 14.79
CA THR A 137 -7.05 0.76 16.03
C THR A 137 -6.09 0.78 17.23
N ILE A 138 -4.91 0.21 17.08
CA ILE A 138 -3.87 0.24 18.10
C ILE A 138 -3.41 1.67 18.35
N ALA A 139 -3.19 2.47 17.29
CA ALA A 139 -2.82 3.88 17.42
C ALA A 139 -3.87 4.70 18.20
N LEU A 140 -5.17 4.51 17.92
CA LEU A 140 -6.25 5.13 18.68
C LEU A 140 -6.20 4.76 20.16
N VAL A 141 -6.03 3.48 20.48
CA VAL A 141 -5.95 3.01 21.88
C VAL A 141 -4.71 3.58 22.58
N MET A 142 -3.55 3.53 21.93
CA MET A 142 -2.31 4.09 22.45
C MET A 142 -2.43 5.61 22.70
N SER A 143 -3.03 6.34 21.76
CA SER A 143 -3.30 7.77 21.86
C SER A 143 -4.10 8.10 23.13
N ARG A 144 -5.17 7.36 23.40
CA ARG A 144 -5.99 7.52 24.60
C ARG A 144 -5.27 7.17 25.91
N LEU A 145 -4.41 6.15 25.90
CA LEU A 145 -3.63 5.73 27.07
C LEU A 145 -2.52 6.75 27.40
N LEU A 146 -1.85 7.26 26.37
CA LEU A 146 -0.70 8.14 26.52
C LEU A 146 -1.05 9.64 26.57
N ASP A 147 -2.26 10.01 26.10
CA ASP A 147 -2.71 11.41 25.96
C ASP A 147 -1.91 12.16 24.90
N ILE A 148 -1.63 11.51 23.81
CA ILE A 148 -0.91 12.07 22.66
C ILE A 148 -1.78 11.93 21.41
N SER A 149 -1.52 12.74 20.40
CA SER A 149 -2.28 12.70 19.16
C SER A 149 -1.90 11.49 18.29
N PHE A 150 -2.81 11.10 17.39
CA PHE A 150 -2.51 10.10 16.36
C PHE A 150 -3.04 10.55 14.99
N SER A 151 -2.50 9.94 13.95
CA SER A 151 -2.93 10.04 12.57
C SER A 151 -2.76 8.69 11.88
N PHE A 152 -3.33 8.54 10.68
CA PHE A 152 -3.13 7.32 9.92
C PHE A 152 -3.23 7.56 8.41
N THR A 153 -2.56 6.69 7.65
CA THR A 153 -2.64 6.64 6.20
C THR A 153 -3.66 5.57 5.77
N VAL A 154 -4.59 5.97 4.90
CA VAL A 154 -5.61 5.11 4.32
C VAL A 154 -5.11 4.51 3.01
N HIS A 155 -5.10 3.18 2.96
CA HIS A 155 -4.85 2.39 1.76
C HIS A 155 -6.12 1.66 1.31
N ASN A 156 -6.00 0.61 0.50
CA ASN A 156 -7.12 -0.13 -0.09
C ASN A 156 -8.04 -0.84 0.92
N ASN A 157 -7.52 -1.27 2.06
CA ASN A 157 -8.27 -2.04 3.05
C ASN A 157 -9.51 -1.34 3.64
N ILE A 158 -9.64 -0.02 3.45
CA ILE A 158 -10.83 0.75 3.86
C ILE A 158 -12.09 0.31 3.10
N PHE A 159 -11.93 -0.23 1.90
CA PHE A 159 -13.07 -0.64 1.08
C PHE A 159 -13.79 -1.87 1.64
N THR A 160 -13.07 -2.72 2.36
CA THR A 160 -13.58 -4.01 2.88
C THR A 160 -13.70 -4.08 4.39
N ASP A 161 -12.79 -3.44 5.15
CA ASP A 161 -12.75 -3.53 6.62
C ASP A 161 -12.72 -2.14 7.27
N ARG A 162 -13.79 -1.81 8.00
CA ARG A 162 -14.02 -0.50 8.63
C ARG A 162 -14.06 -0.60 10.15
N LEU A 163 -13.20 -1.44 10.73
CA LEU A 163 -13.12 -1.63 12.19
C LEU A 163 -13.03 -0.29 12.93
N ILE A 164 -14.07 0.04 13.69
CA ILE A 164 -14.22 1.31 14.43
C ILE A 164 -13.74 2.56 13.65
N LEU A 165 -14.04 2.60 12.35
CA LEU A 165 -13.54 3.67 11.47
C LEU A 165 -14.09 5.04 11.86
N LYS A 166 -15.39 5.12 12.22
CA LYS A 166 -16.03 6.38 12.65
C LYS A 166 -15.27 7.02 13.80
N GLU A 167 -14.95 6.23 14.83
CA GLU A 167 -14.23 6.69 16.02
C GLU A 167 -12.82 7.17 15.67
N LYS A 168 -12.12 6.44 14.81
CA LYS A 168 -10.79 6.85 14.34
C LYS A 168 -10.82 8.18 13.60
N LEU A 169 -11.79 8.37 12.70
CA LEU A 169 -11.93 9.61 11.93
C LEU A 169 -12.26 10.82 12.84
N ARG A 170 -13.09 10.61 13.87
CA ARG A 170 -13.43 11.66 14.82
C ARG A 170 -12.23 12.08 15.68
N GLU A 171 -11.45 11.12 16.18
CA GLU A 171 -10.38 11.35 17.16
C GLU A 171 -9.00 11.61 16.55
N THR A 172 -8.79 11.24 15.30
CA THR A 172 -7.50 11.48 14.62
C THR A 172 -7.22 12.96 14.43
N LYS A 173 -5.93 13.34 14.48
CA LYS A 173 -5.48 14.69 14.15
C LYS A 173 -5.63 14.98 12.67
N PHE A 174 -5.18 14.04 11.83
CA PHE A 174 -5.37 14.06 10.38
C PHE A 174 -5.41 12.63 9.82
N VAL A 175 -5.89 12.51 8.60
CA VAL A 175 -5.87 11.28 7.79
C VAL A 175 -5.12 11.58 6.49
N ALA A 176 -4.03 10.86 6.23
CA ALA A 176 -3.40 10.84 4.93
C ALA A 176 -4.18 9.87 4.02
N VAL A 177 -4.63 10.32 2.88
CA VAL A 177 -5.31 9.49 1.87
C VAL A 177 -4.48 9.42 0.60
N ILE A 178 -4.34 8.22 0.04
CA ILE A 178 -3.45 8.01 -1.11
C ILE A 178 -4.02 8.50 -2.44
N SER A 179 -5.30 8.92 -2.47
CA SER A 179 -6.00 9.35 -3.69
C SER A 179 -7.22 10.21 -3.39
N ASP A 180 -7.66 11.00 -4.36
CA ASP A 180 -8.95 11.70 -4.33
C ASP A 180 -10.12 10.71 -4.22
N TYR A 181 -10.01 9.55 -4.88
CA TYR A 181 -11.00 8.48 -4.76
C TYR A 181 -11.19 8.05 -3.29
N SER A 182 -10.10 7.79 -2.58
CA SER A 182 -10.15 7.42 -1.15
C SER A 182 -10.68 8.55 -0.27
N ARG A 183 -10.34 9.82 -0.59
CA ARG A 183 -10.86 11.00 0.11
C ARG A 183 -12.38 11.13 -0.04
N ASN A 184 -12.88 10.98 -1.27
CA ASN A 184 -14.31 11.03 -1.55
C ASN A 184 -15.05 9.86 -0.87
N PHE A 185 -14.47 8.66 -0.88
CA PHE A 185 -15.03 7.51 -0.16
C PHE A 185 -15.19 7.78 1.33
N LEU A 186 -14.20 8.40 2.00
CA LEU A 186 -14.29 8.78 3.42
C LEU A 186 -15.34 9.86 3.67
N ARG A 187 -15.44 10.87 2.79
CA ARG A 187 -16.46 11.90 2.87
C ARG A 187 -17.86 11.29 2.80
N ASP A 188 -18.07 10.39 1.85
CA ASP A 188 -19.38 9.77 1.60
C ASP A 188 -19.71 8.69 2.67
N TYR A 189 -18.71 8.20 3.40
CA TYR A 189 -18.90 7.28 4.54
C TYR A 189 -19.51 7.95 5.78
N LEU A 190 -19.26 9.24 6.02
CA LEU A 190 -19.82 10.03 7.11
C LEU A 190 -20.40 11.34 6.58
N PRO A 191 -21.50 11.28 5.81
CA PRO A 191 -22.08 12.48 5.19
C PRO A 191 -22.61 13.49 6.21
N ASP A 192 -23.01 13.03 7.39
CA ASP A 192 -23.53 13.86 8.48
C ASP A 192 -22.42 14.60 9.26
N GLU A 193 -21.15 14.36 8.95
CA GLU A 193 -20.00 14.95 9.61
C GLU A 193 -19.05 15.65 8.61
N PRO A 194 -19.54 16.63 7.81
CA PRO A 194 -18.76 17.23 6.72
C PRO A 194 -17.49 17.95 7.19
N GLN A 195 -17.43 18.38 8.46
CA GLN A 195 -16.25 19.01 9.07
C GLN A 195 -15.03 18.06 9.13
N LEU A 196 -15.22 16.75 9.09
CA LEU A 196 -14.12 15.77 9.10
C LEU A 196 -13.30 15.82 7.83
N VAL A 197 -13.87 16.28 6.70
CA VAL A 197 -13.15 16.41 5.42
C VAL A 197 -11.91 17.27 5.54
N ASN A 198 -11.92 18.26 6.41
CA ASN A 198 -10.76 19.15 6.69
C ASN A 198 -9.56 18.38 7.26
N LYS A 199 -9.76 17.15 7.78
CA LYS A 199 -8.69 16.30 8.28
C LYS A 199 -8.11 15.38 7.18
N TYR A 200 -8.71 15.31 5.99
CA TYR A 200 -8.33 14.37 4.93
C TYR A 200 -7.37 15.05 3.95
N HIS A 201 -6.10 14.67 4.02
CA HIS A 201 -5.04 15.25 3.19
C HIS A 201 -4.53 14.23 2.19
N ILE A 202 -4.44 14.62 0.92
CA ILE A 202 -3.90 13.73 -0.11
C ILE A 202 -2.38 13.67 0.08
N VAL A 203 -1.90 12.44 0.31
CA VAL A 203 -0.48 12.09 0.37
C VAL A 203 -0.31 10.80 -0.42
N HIS A 204 0.05 10.93 -1.69
CA HIS A 204 0.25 9.77 -2.55
C HIS A 204 1.41 8.89 -2.05
N CYS A 205 1.33 7.59 -2.30
CA CYS A 205 2.51 6.75 -2.22
C CYS A 205 3.58 7.27 -3.20
N GLY A 206 4.83 7.26 -2.77
CA GLY A 206 5.93 7.78 -3.56
C GLY A 206 6.86 6.68 -4.07
N VAL A 207 7.48 6.94 -5.23
CA VAL A 207 8.51 6.08 -5.83
C VAL A 207 9.87 6.77 -5.81
N SER A 208 10.93 6.00 -5.54
CA SER A 208 12.32 6.45 -5.62
C SER A 208 12.76 6.55 -7.07
N LEU A 209 12.99 7.76 -7.55
CA LEU A 209 13.51 8.01 -8.90
C LEU A 209 14.99 7.61 -9.05
N GLU A 210 15.69 7.38 -7.94
CA GLU A 210 17.06 6.90 -7.94
C GLU A 210 17.16 5.40 -8.14
N GLN A 211 16.23 4.67 -7.55
CA GLN A 211 16.13 3.21 -7.69
C GLN A 211 15.51 2.83 -9.04
N PHE A 212 14.49 3.57 -9.50
CA PHE A 212 13.78 3.32 -10.76
C PHE A 212 14.22 4.32 -11.82
N LYS A 213 15.42 4.09 -12.37
CA LYS A 213 16.01 4.86 -13.48
C LYS A 213 15.86 4.10 -14.79
N PRO A 214 15.37 4.73 -15.86
CA PRO A 214 15.32 4.09 -17.18
C PRO A 214 16.71 3.73 -17.67
N LYS A 215 16.82 2.56 -18.32
CA LYS A 215 17.97 2.15 -19.11
C LYS A 215 17.49 1.84 -20.53
N HIS A 216 18.19 2.32 -21.53
CA HIS A 216 17.78 2.19 -22.93
C HIS A 216 18.35 0.94 -23.63
N THR A 217 18.93 0.01 -22.89
CA THR A 217 19.50 -1.23 -23.44
C THR A 217 18.53 -2.38 -23.26
N LYS A 218 17.69 -2.62 -24.26
CA LYS A 218 16.83 -3.83 -24.31
C LYS A 218 17.48 -4.86 -25.22
N THR A 219 17.45 -6.10 -24.79
CA THR A 219 18.04 -7.25 -25.54
C THR A 219 16.97 -8.22 -26.06
N ASN A 220 15.70 -7.93 -25.80
CA ASN A 220 14.60 -8.83 -26.14
C ASN A 220 14.38 -8.93 -27.65
N THR A 221 14.21 -10.14 -28.15
CA THR A 221 13.84 -10.43 -29.55
C THR A 221 12.34 -10.24 -29.80
N ARG A 222 11.52 -10.32 -28.76
CA ARG A 222 10.08 -10.06 -28.79
C ARG A 222 9.72 -9.00 -27.75
N PRO A 223 8.71 -8.15 -28.01
CA PRO A 223 8.24 -7.21 -27.00
C PRO A 223 7.77 -7.94 -25.72
N MET A 224 8.16 -7.42 -24.57
CA MET A 224 7.84 -8.00 -23.27
C MET A 224 6.72 -7.21 -22.59
N ILE A 225 5.64 -7.89 -22.27
CA ILE A 225 4.60 -7.45 -21.33
C ILE A 225 4.98 -7.98 -19.95
N PHE A 226 4.99 -7.11 -18.95
CA PHE A 226 5.31 -7.50 -17.58
C PHE A 226 4.25 -7.03 -16.59
N THR A 227 4.01 -7.82 -15.57
CA THR A 227 3.23 -7.45 -14.40
C THR A 227 3.84 -8.04 -13.14
N VAL A 228 3.68 -7.36 -12.00
CA VAL A 228 4.13 -7.85 -10.69
C VAL A 228 3.13 -7.47 -9.61
N GLY A 229 2.83 -8.44 -8.75
CA GLY A 229 1.99 -8.22 -7.58
C GLY A 229 1.47 -9.50 -6.95
N GLN A 230 0.77 -9.38 -5.84
CA GLN A 230 0.10 -10.52 -5.23
C GLN A 230 -0.93 -11.11 -6.21
N LEU A 231 -0.94 -12.43 -6.40
CA LEU A 231 -1.92 -13.10 -7.25
C LEU A 231 -3.26 -13.20 -6.50
N ALA A 232 -3.95 -12.05 -6.39
CA ALA A 232 -5.23 -11.87 -5.74
C ALA A 232 -6.24 -11.30 -6.74
N GLU A 233 -7.53 -11.55 -6.52
CA GLU A 233 -8.62 -11.20 -7.43
C GLU A 233 -8.56 -9.74 -7.90
N ARG A 234 -8.36 -8.80 -6.96
CA ARG A 234 -8.29 -7.36 -7.27
C ARG A 234 -7.21 -6.96 -8.29
N LYS A 235 -6.22 -7.83 -8.54
CA LYS A 235 -5.15 -7.58 -9.54
C LYS A 235 -5.56 -7.93 -10.97
N GLY A 236 -6.66 -8.69 -11.13
CA GLY A 236 -7.23 -9.01 -12.44
C GLY A 236 -6.32 -9.83 -13.36
N MET A 237 -5.43 -10.66 -12.78
CA MET A 237 -4.51 -11.48 -13.59
C MET A 237 -5.23 -12.42 -14.57
N PRO A 238 -6.40 -13.02 -14.26
CA PRO A 238 -7.17 -13.76 -15.24
C PRO A 238 -7.57 -12.95 -16.46
N VAL A 239 -7.90 -11.66 -16.29
CA VAL A 239 -8.23 -10.75 -17.40
C VAL A 239 -7.01 -10.50 -18.30
N LEU A 240 -5.82 -10.35 -17.70
CA LEU A 240 -4.57 -10.23 -18.45
C LEU A 240 -4.27 -11.50 -19.26
N VAL A 241 -4.43 -12.69 -18.67
CA VAL A 241 -4.20 -13.96 -19.37
C VAL A 241 -5.20 -14.13 -20.52
N GLU A 242 -6.47 -13.75 -20.33
CA GLU A 242 -7.47 -13.76 -21.41
C GLU A 242 -7.12 -12.75 -22.51
N ALA A 243 -6.64 -11.57 -22.18
CA ALA A 243 -6.13 -10.60 -23.16
C ALA A 243 -4.92 -11.16 -23.95
N CYS A 244 -4.02 -11.91 -23.29
CA CYS A 244 -2.92 -12.60 -23.95
C CYS A 244 -3.43 -13.68 -24.92
N ARG A 245 -4.50 -14.41 -24.60
CA ARG A 245 -5.15 -15.35 -25.52
C ARG A 245 -5.64 -14.62 -26.79
N ILE A 246 -6.36 -13.52 -26.63
CA ILE A 246 -6.86 -12.71 -27.75
C ILE A 246 -5.71 -12.22 -28.63
N LEU A 247 -4.62 -11.71 -28.04
CA LEU A 247 -3.44 -11.25 -28.78
C LEU A 247 -2.75 -12.39 -29.52
N HIS A 248 -2.65 -13.57 -28.90
CA HIS A 248 -2.06 -14.76 -29.52
C HIS A 248 -2.86 -15.24 -30.72
N GLU A 249 -4.19 -15.29 -30.63
CA GLU A 249 -5.11 -15.62 -31.72
C GLU A 249 -5.05 -14.61 -32.89
N ARG A 250 -4.74 -13.33 -32.59
CA ARG A 250 -4.50 -12.28 -33.61
C ARG A 250 -3.10 -12.39 -34.24
N GLY A 251 -2.25 -13.34 -33.82
CA GLY A 251 -0.91 -13.51 -34.35
C GLY A 251 0.11 -12.47 -33.85
N CYS A 252 -0.19 -11.72 -32.79
CA CYS A 252 0.75 -10.76 -32.22
C CYS A 252 1.97 -11.48 -31.63
N LEU A 253 3.16 -10.90 -31.86
CA LEU A 253 4.41 -11.42 -31.27
C LEU A 253 4.69 -10.71 -29.96
N PHE A 254 4.70 -11.43 -28.84
CA PHE A 254 5.03 -10.93 -27.52
C PHE A 254 5.46 -12.05 -26.58
N GLU A 255 6.00 -11.68 -25.41
CA GLU A 255 6.15 -12.51 -24.23
C GLU A 255 5.48 -11.79 -23.06
N CYS A 256 4.72 -12.52 -22.21
CA CYS A 256 4.09 -11.97 -21.02
C CYS A 256 4.64 -12.66 -19.77
N LEU A 257 5.25 -11.89 -18.87
CA LEU A 257 5.80 -12.39 -17.62
C LEU A 257 4.93 -11.89 -16.44
N ILE A 258 4.42 -12.83 -15.66
CA ILE A 258 3.60 -12.57 -14.48
C ILE A 258 4.40 -12.93 -13.23
N ALA A 259 4.82 -11.92 -12.47
CA ALA A 259 5.57 -12.08 -11.23
C ALA A 259 4.66 -11.95 -10.00
N GLY A 260 4.82 -12.85 -9.06
CA GLY A 260 4.08 -12.86 -7.80
C GLY A 260 3.60 -14.23 -7.40
N ASP A 261 2.96 -14.30 -6.24
CA ASP A 261 2.31 -15.51 -5.73
C ASP A 261 1.00 -15.13 -5.01
N GLY A 262 0.13 -16.09 -4.81
CA GLY A 262 -1.15 -15.89 -4.14
C GLY A 262 -2.22 -16.90 -4.50
N ALA A 263 -3.43 -16.64 -3.99
CA ALA A 263 -4.56 -17.57 -4.09
C ALA A 263 -4.96 -17.93 -5.54
N GLN A 264 -4.70 -17.03 -6.49
CA GLN A 264 -5.06 -17.27 -7.90
C GLN A 264 -4.00 -18.05 -8.70
N ARG A 265 -2.87 -18.44 -8.11
CA ARG A 265 -1.78 -19.10 -8.85
C ARG A 265 -2.25 -20.33 -9.62
N VAL A 266 -2.94 -21.26 -8.97
CA VAL A 266 -3.43 -22.51 -9.57
C VAL A 266 -4.43 -22.23 -10.70
N GLU A 267 -5.29 -21.24 -10.53
CA GLU A 267 -6.24 -20.81 -11.57
C GLU A 267 -5.50 -20.27 -12.81
N LEU A 268 -4.48 -19.43 -12.60
CA LEU A 268 -3.70 -18.85 -13.70
C LEU A 268 -2.91 -19.92 -14.46
N GLU A 269 -2.29 -20.87 -13.77
CA GLU A 269 -1.61 -22.03 -14.39
C GLU A 269 -2.58 -22.81 -15.27
N ARG A 270 -3.79 -23.11 -14.76
CA ARG A 270 -4.85 -23.77 -15.52
C ARG A 270 -5.32 -22.98 -16.74
N LEU A 271 -5.48 -21.63 -16.63
CA LEU A 271 -5.86 -20.78 -17.74
C LEU A 271 -4.80 -20.76 -18.84
N VAL A 272 -3.52 -20.63 -18.47
CA VAL A 272 -2.39 -20.67 -19.41
C VAL A 272 -2.35 -21.99 -20.18
N GLU A 273 -2.59 -23.13 -19.49
CA GLU A 273 -2.67 -24.43 -20.12
C GLU A 273 -3.90 -24.57 -21.04
N THR A 274 -5.08 -24.20 -20.54
CA THR A 274 -6.35 -24.29 -21.29
C THR A 274 -6.30 -23.48 -22.58
N TYR A 275 -5.67 -22.32 -22.55
CA TYR A 275 -5.53 -21.44 -23.72
C TYR A 275 -4.28 -21.73 -24.56
N GLN A 276 -3.49 -22.73 -24.22
CA GLN A 276 -2.26 -23.13 -24.93
C GLN A 276 -1.25 -21.95 -25.05
N LEU A 277 -1.07 -21.20 -23.94
CA LEU A 277 -0.22 -20.00 -23.91
C LEU A 277 1.16 -20.24 -23.27
N GLN A 278 1.59 -21.49 -23.03
CA GLN A 278 2.82 -21.80 -22.30
C GLN A 278 4.09 -21.21 -22.96
N ASP A 279 4.07 -21.00 -24.28
CA ASP A 279 5.17 -20.42 -25.05
C ASP A 279 5.25 -18.89 -24.95
N VAL A 280 4.16 -18.23 -24.53
CA VAL A 280 4.07 -16.76 -24.50
C VAL A 280 3.78 -16.18 -23.12
N VAL A 281 3.18 -16.93 -22.19
CA VAL A 281 2.86 -16.48 -20.82
C VAL A 281 3.61 -17.32 -19.80
N LYS A 282 4.38 -16.67 -18.92
CA LYS A 282 5.17 -17.34 -17.87
C LYS A 282 4.86 -16.79 -16.49
N LEU A 283 4.55 -17.67 -15.53
CA LEU A 283 4.40 -17.35 -14.12
C LEU A 283 5.75 -17.51 -13.40
N LEU A 284 6.37 -16.42 -13.01
CA LEU A 284 7.73 -16.39 -12.43
C LEU A 284 7.79 -16.78 -10.96
N GLY A 285 6.65 -16.75 -10.23
CA GLY A 285 6.66 -16.79 -8.78
C GLY A 285 7.09 -15.43 -8.18
N VAL A 286 7.51 -15.46 -6.92
CA VAL A 286 7.90 -14.24 -6.19
C VAL A 286 9.17 -13.63 -6.78
N VAL A 287 9.10 -12.39 -7.19
CA VAL A 287 10.25 -11.58 -7.58
C VAL A 287 10.55 -10.59 -6.45
N PHE A 288 11.75 -10.67 -5.89
CA PHE A 288 12.18 -9.77 -4.83
C PHE A 288 12.44 -8.34 -5.37
N GLN A 289 12.20 -7.36 -4.52
CA GLN A 289 12.28 -5.93 -4.87
C GLN A 289 13.63 -5.52 -5.49
N GLU A 290 14.72 -6.16 -5.08
CA GLU A 290 16.08 -5.91 -5.61
C GLU A 290 16.23 -6.33 -7.08
N LYS A 291 15.49 -7.36 -7.49
CA LYS A 291 15.47 -7.90 -8.86
C LYS A 291 14.45 -7.20 -9.77
N LEU A 292 13.49 -6.50 -9.18
CA LEU A 292 12.41 -5.86 -9.95
C LEU A 292 12.93 -4.88 -11.02
N PRO A 293 13.94 -4.02 -10.75
CA PRO A 293 14.49 -3.15 -11.78
C PRO A 293 15.06 -3.91 -13.00
N ASP A 294 15.62 -5.11 -12.83
CA ASP A 294 16.16 -5.90 -13.93
C ASP A 294 15.07 -6.36 -14.89
N TYR A 295 13.93 -6.81 -14.37
CA TYR A 295 12.75 -7.15 -15.17
C TYR A 295 12.17 -5.90 -15.86
N LEU A 296 12.03 -4.80 -15.11
CA LEU A 296 11.50 -3.55 -15.66
C LEU A 296 12.40 -3.00 -16.78
N HIS A 297 13.72 -3.14 -16.71
CA HIS A 297 14.62 -2.72 -17.80
C HIS A 297 14.37 -3.46 -19.12
N GLN A 298 13.89 -4.69 -19.06
CA GLN A 298 13.55 -5.48 -20.25
C GLN A 298 12.09 -5.27 -20.70
N THR A 299 11.26 -4.66 -19.86
CA THR A 299 9.82 -4.52 -20.10
C THR A 299 9.53 -3.46 -21.17
N ASP A 300 8.70 -3.82 -22.15
CA ASP A 300 8.20 -2.91 -23.19
C ASP A 300 6.86 -2.28 -22.82
N ILE A 301 6.00 -3.06 -22.14
CA ILE A 301 4.67 -2.64 -21.68
C ILE A 301 4.45 -3.20 -20.27
N PHE A 302 4.07 -2.38 -19.32
CA PHE A 302 3.62 -2.86 -18.01
C PHE A 302 2.09 -2.92 -17.98
N ALA A 303 1.54 -4.08 -17.64
CA ALA A 303 0.11 -4.33 -17.73
C ALA A 303 -0.45 -4.79 -16.38
N MET A 304 -1.50 -4.15 -15.87
CA MET A 304 -2.18 -4.56 -14.65
C MET A 304 -3.69 -4.35 -14.78
N ALA A 305 -4.44 -5.40 -15.03
CA ALA A 305 -5.87 -5.39 -15.31
C ALA A 305 -6.72 -5.33 -14.02
N CYS A 306 -6.42 -4.41 -13.09
CA CYS A 306 -7.09 -4.30 -11.81
C CYS A 306 -8.61 -4.36 -11.92
N VAL A 307 -9.25 -5.05 -10.96
CA VAL A 307 -10.70 -5.20 -10.89
C VAL A 307 -11.20 -4.90 -9.47
N THR A 308 -12.47 -4.60 -9.36
CA THR A 308 -13.20 -4.68 -8.10
C THR A 308 -13.54 -6.14 -7.87
N ALA A 309 -12.99 -6.73 -6.80
CA ALA A 309 -13.24 -8.10 -6.39
C ALA A 309 -14.68 -8.30 -5.91
N GLU A 310 -15.15 -9.55 -5.85
CA GLU A 310 -16.53 -9.87 -5.42
C GLU A 310 -16.85 -9.36 -4.01
N ASN A 311 -15.87 -9.37 -3.10
CA ASN A 311 -16.00 -8.86 -1.74
C ASN A 311 -15.88 -7.32 -1.64
N GLY A 312 -15.75 -6.61 -2.77
CA GLY A 312 -15.55 -5.16 -2.86
C GLY A 312 -14.09 -4.69 -2.68
N ASP A 313 -13.12 -5.63 -2.49
CA ASP A 313 -11.70 -5.27 -2.43
C ASP A 313 -11.22 -4.74 -3.78
N LYS A 314 -10.39 -3.71 -3.74
CA LYS A 314 -9.79 -3.10 -4.92
C LYS A 314 -8.45 -2.45 -4.56
N ASP A 315 -7.57 -2.31 -5.53
CA ASP A 315 -6.37 -1.52 -5.32
C ASP A 315 -6.71 -0.02 -5.19
N GLY A 316 -5.89 0.70 -4.43
CA GLY A 316 -5.91 2.15 -4.45
C GLY A 316 -5.24 2.68 -5.72
N ILE A 317 -3.94 3.02 -5.61
CA ILE A 317 -3.07 3.27 -6.77
C ILE A 317 -1.90 2.28 -6.66
N PRO A 318 -1.80 1.28 -7.55
CA PRO A 318 -0.73 0.28 -7.45
C PRO A 318 0.67 0.88 -7.61
N VAL A 319 1.54 0.66 -6.63
CA VAL A 319 2.92 1.19 -6.65
C VAL A 319 3.72 0.62 -7.83
N ALA A 320 3.45 -0.62 -8.24
CA ALA A 320 4.11 -1.24 -9.39
C ALA A 320 3.86 -0.49 -10.72
N LEU A 321 2.66 0.11 -10.91
CA LEU A 321 2.41 1.01 -12.04
C LEU A 321 3.26 2.28 -11.96
N MET A 322 3.40 2.86 -10.77
CA MET A 322 4.27 4.02 -10.56
C MET A 322 5.73 3.69 -10.82
N GLU A 323 6.21 2.51 -10.39
CA GLU A 323 7.57 2.03 -10.60
C GLU A 323 7.88 1.83 -12.09
N ALA A 324 6.94 1.23 -12.83
CA ALA A 324 7.05 1.08 -14.29
C ALA A 324 7.08 2.44 -15.01
N MET A 325 6.17 3.35 -14.68
CA MET A 325 6.14 4.70 -15.25
C MET A 325 7.38 5.51 -14.89
N ALA A 326 7.96 5.32 -13.71
CA ALA A 326 9.24 5.92 -13.33
C ALA A 326 10.40 5.47 -14.25
N MET A 327 10.32 4.29 -14.83
CA MET A 327 11.31 3.73 -15.77
C MET A 327 10.98 3.99 -17.24
N GLU A 328 10.06 4.93 -17.52
CA GLU A 328 9.63 5.28 -18.89
C GLU A 328 8.97 4.09 -19.61
N ILE A 329 8.29 3.22 -18.89
CA ILE A 329 7.53 2.10 -19.45
C ILE A 329 6.08 2.55 -19.58
N PRO A 330 5.45 2.45 -20.79
CA PRO A 330 4.04 2.71 -20.96
C PRO A 330 3.22 1.67 -20.21
N VAL A 331 2.07 2.10 -19.68
CA VAL A 331 1.23 1.26 -18.84
C VAL A 331 -0.15 1.05 -19.45
N VAL A 332 -0.72 -0.15 -19.23
CA VAL A 332 -2.13 -0.46 -19.50
C VAL A 332 -2.79 -0.90 -18.19
N SER A 333 -3.88 -0.24 -17.81
CA SER A 333 -4.64 -0.59 -16.62
C SER A 333 -6.14 -0.30 -16.80
N THR A 334 -6.88 -0.21 -15.70
CA THR A 334 -8.33 -0.10 -15.70
C THR A 334 -8.82 1.13 -14.94
N TYR A 335 -10.07 1.55 -15.18
CA TYR A 335 -10.74 2.65 -14.47
C TYR A 335 -11.17 2.22 -13.05
N VAL A 336 -10.26 1.66 -12.26
CA VAL A 336 -10.55 1.21 -10.88
C VAL A 336 -9.95 2.18 -9.87
N SER A 337 -10.75 2.58 -8.88
CA SER A 337 -10.31 3.37 -7.72
C SER A 337 -9.51 4.63 -8.12
N GLY A 338 -8.31 4.81 -7.57
CA GLY A 338 -7.42 5.95 -7.84
C GLY A 338 -6.52 5.79 -9.07
N ILE A 339 -6.61 4.69 -9.84
CA ILE A 339 -5.75 4.47 -11.01
C ILE A 339 -5.88 5.60 -12.05
N PRO A 340 -7.08 6.18 -12.32
CA PRO A 340 -7.22 7.33 -13.20
C PRO A 340 -6.51 8.62 -12.74
N GLU A 341 -6.12 8.71 -11.48
CA GLU A 341 -5.30 9.83 -10.98
C GLU A 341 -3.82 9.68 -11.40
N LEU A 342 -3.37 8.44 -11.63
CA LEU A 342 -2.02 8.12 -12.08
C LEU A 342 -1.90 8.12 -13.60
N ILE A 343 -2.86 7.50 -14.29
CA ILE A 343 -2.82 7.29 -15.74
C ILE A 343 -3.76 8.28 -16.43
N ASP A 344 -3.19 9.18 -17.21
CA ASP A 344 -3.92 10.04 -18.14
C ASP A 344 -4.11 9.25 -19.44
N HIS A 345 -5.36 8.79 -19.70
CA HIS A 345 -5.69 7.94 -20.84
C HIS A 345 -5.23 8.54 -22.16
N GLU A 346 -4.58 7.74 -23.01
CA GLU A 346 -4.01 8.13 -24.31
C GLU A 346 -2.90 9.22 -24.26
N GLN A 347 -2.35 9.49 -23.07
CA GLN A 347 -1.24 10.42 -22.91
C GLN A 347 0.01 9.77 -22.29
N ASN A 348 -0.17 8.96 -21.24
CA ASN A 348 0.93 8.26 -20.57
C ASN A 348 0.65 6.77 -20.36
N GLY A 349 -0.48 6.27 -20.86
CA GLY A 349 -0.92 4.89 -20.79
C GLY A 349 -2.35 4.74 -21.31
N PHE A 350 -2.84 3.52 -21.28
CA PHE A 350 -4.23 3.23 -21.59
C PHE A 350 -5.01 2.81 -20.33
N LEU A 351 -6.23 3.32 -20.22
CA LEU A 351 -7.23 2.87 -19.25
C LEU A 351 -8.40 2.23 -19.99
N VAL A 352 -8.81 1.05 -19.54
CA VAL A 352 -9.97 0.35 -20.08
C VAL A 352 -10.96 0.01 -18.96
N THR A 353 -12.17 -0.39 -19.33
CA THR A 353 -13.16 -0.88 -18.35
C THR A 353 -12.63 -2.14 -17.65
N GLU A 354 -12.86 -2.26 -16.35
CA GLU A 354 -12.48 -3.48 -15.62
C GLU A 354 -13.23 -4.71 -16.17
N LYS A 355 -12.57 -5.87 -16.13
CA LYS A 355 -13.09 -7.17 -16.62
C LYS A 355 -13.32 -7.23 -18.14
N ASP A 356 -12.92 -6.22 -18.92
CA ASP A 356 -12.99 -6.21 -20.37
C ASP A 356 -11.65 -6.61 -21.00
N ALA A 357 -11.46 -7.93 -21.17
CA ALA A 357 -10.22 -8.48 -21.73
C ALA A 357 -10.04 -8.09 -23.21
N SER A 358 -11.13 -7.86 -23.97
CA SER A 358 -11.04 -7.45 -25.38
C SER A 358 -10.45 -6.06 -25.52
N SER A 359 -11.02 -5.06 -24.81
CA SER A 359 -10.48 -3.69 -24.81
C SER A 359 -9.07 -3.64 -24.21
N PHE A 360 -8.77 -4.53 -23.25
CA PHE A 360 -7.41 -4.63 -22.68
C PHE A 360 -6.41 -5.15 -23.72
N ALA A 361 -6.79 -6.17 -24.51
CA ALA A 361 -6.00 -6.69 -25.63
C ALA A 361 -5.80 -5.62 -26.73
N ASP A 362 -6.85 -4.86 -27.08
CA ASP A 362 -6.74 -3.78 -28.07
C ASP A 362 -5.74 -2.70 -27.64
N ALA A 363 -5.76 -2.31 -26.36
CA ALA A 363 -4.80 -1.35 -25.79
C ALA A 363 -3.36 -1.89 -25.82
N LEU A 364 -3.17 -3.16 -25.46
CA LEU A 364 -1.87 -3.82 -25.53
C LEU A 364 -1.38 -3.91 -26.98
N GLN A 365 -2.23 -4.30 -27.93
CA GLN A 365 -1.88 -4.42 -29.35
C GLN A 365 -1.40 -3.09 -29.92
N LYS A 366 -2.09 -1.99 -29.65
CA LYS A 366 -1.67 -0.63 -30.07
C LYS A 366 -0.23 -0.32 -29.62
N LEU A 367 0.10 -0.70 -28.39
CA LEU A 367 1.47 -0.49 -27.86
C LEU A 367 2.47 -1.50 -28.44
N LEU A 368 2.09 -2.75 -28.67
CA LEU A 368 2.98 -3.76 -29.28
C LEU A 368 3.40 -3.37 -30.68
N GLU A 369 2.46 -2.85 -31.47
CA GLU A 369 2.66 -2.48 -32.88
C GLU A 369 3.36 -1.10 -33.05
N ASN A 370 3.29 -0.22 -32.03
CA ASN A 370 3.77 1.16 -32.17
C ASN A 370 4.84 1.51 -31.12
N ARG A 371 6.10 1.34 -31.50
CA ARG A 371 7.25 1.68 -30.65
C ARG A 371 7.31 3.18 -30.31
N ALA A 372 7.02 4.06 -31.27
CA ALA A 372 7.05 5.50 -31.05
C ALA A 372 6.05 5.92 -29.97
N LEU A 373 4.85 5.33 -29.99
CA LEU A 373 3.83 5.55 -28.97
C LEU A 373 4.28 5.04 -27.58
N ARG A 374 4.98 3.88 -27.53
CA ARG A 374 5.56 3.41 -26.27
C ARG A 374 6.55 4.41 -25.68
N ASP A 375 7.46 4.92 -26.52
CA ASP A 375 8.49 5.87 -26.11
C ASP A 375 7.89 7.22 -25.66
N GLU A 376 6.84 7.67 -26.33
CA GLU A 376 6.08 8.89 -25.97
C GLU A 376 5.37 8.73 -24.62
N PHE A 377 4.56 7.69 -24.48
CA PHE A 377 3.81 7.41 -23.23
C PHE A 377 4.75 7.21 -22.05
N GLY A 378 5.87 6.49 -22.26
CA GLY A 378 6.87 6.29 -21.23
C GLY A 378 7.44 7.60 -20.70
N LYS A 379 7.84 8.53 -21.59
CA LYS A 379 8.35 9.85 -21.21
C LYS A 379 7.31 10.68 -20.45
N HIS A 380 6.06 10.68 -20.91
CA HIS A 380 4.97 11.39 -20.26
C HIS A 380 4.67 10.78 -18.88
N GLY A 381 4.67 9.45 -18.78
CA GLY A 381 4.50 8.74 -17.53
C GLY A 381 5.56 9.14 -16.49
N ARG A 382 6.84 9.09 -16.86
CA ARG A 382 7.92 9.53 -15.96
C ARG A 382 7.81 10.99 -15.55
N LYS A 383 7.39 11.88 -16.46
CA LYS A 383 7.15 13.29 -16.14
C LYS A 383 6.09 13.45 -15.05
N LYS A 384 5.00 12.68 -15.12
CA LYS A 384 3.94 12.67 -14.12
C LYS A 384 4.45 12.13 -12.78
N ILE A 385 5.20 11.01 -12.78
CA ILE A 385 5.81 10.47 -11.55
C ILE A 385 6.74 11.50 -10.89
N LYS A 386 7.60 12.18 -11.65
CA LYS A 386 8.48 13.24 -11.12
C LYS A 386 7.70 14.40 -10.49
N ARG A 387 6.54 14.73 -11.04
CA ARG A 387 5.71 15.85 -10.59
C ARG A 387 4.91 15.51 -9.33
N GLU A 388 4.27 14.32 -9.28
CA GLU A 388 3.21 14.02 -8.31
C GLU A 388 3.54 12.85 -7.38
N PHE A 389 4.28 11.83 -7.86
CA PHE A 389 4.50 10.56 -7.14
C PHE A 389 5.96 10.31 -6.75
N ASN A 390 6.79 11.36 -6.70
CA ASN A 390 8.18 11.26 -6.24
C ASN A 390 8.21 11.19 -4.72
N ILE A 391 8.85 10.16 -4.14
CA ILE A 391 8.93 9.93 -2.68
C ILE A 391 9.46 11.17 -1.92
N ASN A 392 10.39 11.93 -2.50
CA ASN A 392 10.90 13.13 -1.87
C ASN A 392 9.85 14.24 -1.74
N LYS A 393 8.87 14.29 -2.66
CA LYS A 393 7.76 15.27 -2.62
C LYS A 393 6.62 14.76 -1.72
N THR A 394 6.22 13.51 -1.89
CA THR A 394 5.11 12.95 -1.12
C THR A 394 5.45 12.86 0.37
N SER A 395 6.68 12.45 0.70
CA SER A 395 7.14 12.47 2.10
C SER A 395 7.24 13.87 2.69
N LEU A 396 7.52 14.92 1.88
CA LEU A 396 7.50 16.30 2.36
C LEU A 396 6.08 16.76 2.74
N GLN A 397 5.05 16.33 2.00
CA GLN A 397 3.66 16.60 2.36
C GLN A 397 3.33 16.03 3.75
N LEU A 398 3.73 14.77 4.01
CA LEU A 398 3.53 14.15 5.32
C LEU A 398 4.34 14.86 6.42
N VAL A 399 5.59 15.23 6.13
CA VAL A 399 6.43 16.03 7.05
C VAL A 399 5.71 17.30 7.49
N ASN A 400 5.15 18.07 6.55
CA ASN A 400 4.43 19.32 6.85
C ASN A 400 3.22 19.05 7.75
N LEU A 401 2.50 17.96 7.54
CA LEU A 401 1.38 17.54 8.41
C LEU A 401 1.87 17.17 9.82
N LEU A 402 2.98 16.45 9.94
CA LEU A 402 3.56 16.06 11.22
C LEU A 402 4.15 17.26 11.97
N GLU A 403 4.76 18.22 11.28
CA GLU A 403 5.29 19.46 11.90
C GLU A 403 4.16 20.37 12.40
N SER A 404 3.00 20.39 11.72
CA SER A 404 1.83 21.17 12.16
C SER A 404 1.19 20.68 13.47
N ILE A 405 1.57 19.48 13.95
CA ILE A 405 1.08 18.94 15.22
C ILE A 405 1.70 19.63 16.42
N SER A 406 2.94 20.14 16.27
CA SER A 406 3.70 20.77 17.36
C SER A 406 3.29 22.22 17.66
N HIS A 407 2.32 22.72 16.95
CA HIS A 407 1.71 24.06 17.11
C HIS A 407 0.24 23.94 17.46
#